data_4021008d423ff5437cdc63bbed412faf
#
_entry.id   4021008d423ff5437cdc63bbed412faf
#
_cell.length_a   1.000
_cell.length_b   1.000
_cell.length_c   1.000
_cell.angle_alpha   90.00
_cell.angle_beta   90.00
_cell.angle_gamma   90.00
#
_symmetry.space_group_name_H-M   'P 1'
#
loop_
_entity.id
_entity.type
_entity.pdbx_description
1 polymer ?
#
loop_
_entity_poly.entity_id
_entity_poly.type
_entity_poly.pdbx_seq_one_letter_code
_entity_poly.pdbx_strand_id
1 'polypeptide(L)'
;MMTKLIRTGVAVAALFIAPMAALAADLPQPSYKAPAYSAPSYANWAGFYLGLNAGYGFGTSDWEAPAVSLSPNGALFGATLGYNLQTGVWVWGVEGDFDISTMKGSATCGGAGTCETKNSWLGTARARLGYAGWNNWLPYITGGVAGGDIKADDAFGSASKTKIGYTFGAGVEYAMWTNWSVKLEYLYVDLGSFDCGAACGAASDTVSFKSNVVRAGLNYRF
;
A
#
# COMPACT_ATOMS: atom_id res chain seq x y z
N MET A 1 -96.74 -31.94 -8.84
CA MET A 1 -97.32 -31.63 -10.15
C MET A 1 -96.22 -31.81 -11.16
N MET A 2 -96.26 -32.94 -11.80
CA MET A 2 -96.20 -33.18 -13.27
C MET A 2 -94.96 -32.58 -13.98
N THR A 3 -94.12 -33.53 -14.32
CA THR A 3 -93.86 -34.15 -15.66
C THR A 3 -93.06 -33.24 -16.61
N LYS A 4 -91.98 -33.68 -17.24
CA LYS A 4 -91.88 -34.77 -18.27
C LYS A 4 -90.41 -35.05 -18.62
N LEU A 5 -90.12 -36.31 -18.81
CA LEU A 5 -88.98 -36.82 -19.56
C LEU A 5 -88.93 -36.29 -20.99
N ILE A 6 -87.71 -35.95 -21.43
CA ILE A 6 -87.37 -36.10 -22.86
C ILE A 6 -85.98 -36.78 -22.93
N ARG A 7 -85.98 -38.01 -23.41
CA ARG A 7 -84.80 -38.73 -23.90
C ARG A 7 -84.54 -38.30 -25.34
N THR A 8 -83.35 -37.85 -25.63
CA THR A 8 -82.84 -37.80 -26.99
C THR A 8 -81.40 -38.30 -26.98
N GLY A 9 -81.24 -39.39 -27.76
CA GLY A 9 -79.96 -40.02 -27.97
C GLY A 9 -79.04 -39.15 -28.82
N VAL A 10 -77.78 -39.19 -28.49
CA VAL A 10 -76.72 -38.61 -29.31
C VAL A 10 -75.77 -39.73 -29.71
N ALA A 11 -75.69 -39.93 -31.02
CA ALA A 11 -74.79 -40.85 -31.67
C ALA A 11 -73.30 -40.57 -31.35
N VAL A 12 -72.59 -41.64 -30.98
CA VAL A 12 -71.14 -41.62 -30.80
C VAL A 12 -70.54 -41.74 -32.22
N ALA A 13 -70.01 -40.66 -32.72
CA ALA A 13 -69.10 -40.63 -33.85
C ALA A 13 -67.67 -40.82 -33.35
N ALA A 14 -67.13 -42.03 -33.44
CA ALA A 14 -65.75 -42.33 -33.21
C ALA A 14 -64.89 -41.77 -34.35
N LEU A 15 -64.21 -40.62 -34.09
CA LEU A 15 -63.19 -40.15 -34.98
C LEU A 15 -61.86 -40.88 -34.63
N PHE A 16 -61.46 -41.75 -35.55
CA PHE A 16 -60.08 -42.30 -35.53
C PHE A 16 -59.09 -41.20 -35.89
N ILE A 17 -58.47 -40.63 -34.88
CA ILE A 17 -57.28 -39.75 -35.05
C ILE A 17 -56.08 -40.69 -35.12
N ALA A 18 -55.53 -40.89 -36.28
CA ALA A 18 -54.25 -41.57 -36.48
C ALA A 18 -53.14 -40.70 -35.87
N PRO A 19 -52.24 -41.22 -35.03
CA PRO A 19 -51.09 -40.46 -34.58
C PRO A 19 -50.13 -40.28 -35.78
N MET A 20 -50.06 -39.09 -36.35
CA MET A 20 -48.93 -38.70 -37.17
C MET A 20 -47.70 -38.65 -36.25
N ALA A 21 -46.88 -39.70 -36.34
CA ALA A 21 -45.52 -39.62 -35.79
C ALA A 21 -44.79 -38.52 -36.54
N ALA A 22 -44.69 -37.34 -35.91
CA ALA A 22 -43.78 -36.32 -36.33
C ALA A 22 -42.35 -36.85 -36.05
N LEU A 23 -41.69 -37.30 -37.11
CA LEU A 23 -40.23 -37.47 -37.10
C LEU A 23 -39.64 -36.07 -36.98
N ALA A 24 -39.53 -35.63 -35.77
CA ALA A 24 -38.63 -34.50 -35.47
C ALA A 24 -37.23 -34.96 -35.87
N ALA A 25 -36.79 -34.52 -37.05
CA ALA A 25 -35.39 -34.64 -37.44
C ALA A 25 -34.56 -33.97 -36.35
N ASP A 26 -33.82 -34.78 -35.61
CA ASP A 26 -32.86 -34.33 -34.61
C ASP A 26 -31.71 -33.67 -35.39
N LEU A 27 -31.91 -32.38 -35.69
CA LEU A 27 -30.85 -31.55 -36.25
C LEU A 27 -29.80 -31.45 -35.19
N PRO A 28 -28.53 -31.87 -35.44
CA PRO A 28 -27.47 -31.68 -34.47
C PRO A 28 -27.40 -30.19 -34.15
N GLN A 29 -27.74 -29.83 -32.92
CA GLN A 29 -27.58 -28.47 -32.47
C GLN A 29 -26.10 -28.12 -32.59
N PRO A 30 -25.74 -27.05 -33.34
CA PRO A 30 -24.35 -26.59 -33.35
C PRO A 30 -23.97 -26.30 -31.92
N SER A 31 -23.06 -27.10 -31.37
CA SER A 31 -22.45 -26.85 -30.07
C SER A 31 -21.69 -25.53 -30.18
N TYR A 32 -22.37 -24.44 -29.93
CA TYR A 32 -21.72 -23.15 -29.72
C TYR A 32 -20.98 -23.28 -28.39
N LYS A 33 -19.71 -23.68 -28.45
CA LYS A 33 -18.80 -23.43 -27.35
C LYS A 33 -18.79 -21.91 -27.16
N ALA A 34 -19.50 -21.46 -26.13
CA ALA A 34 -19.35 -20.06 -25.69
C ALA A 34 -17.86 -19.77 -25.61
N PRO A 35 -17.37 -18.65 -26.18
CA PRO A 35 -15.97 -18.26 -26.02
C PRO A 35 -15.63 -18.36 -24.54
N ALA A 36 -14.61 -19.16 -24.23
CA ALA A 36 -14.14 -19.23 -22.85
C ALA A 36 -13.76 -17.80 -22.43
N TYR A 37 -14.57 -17.19 -21.58
CA TYR A 37 -14.24 -15.90 -20.99
C TYR A 37 -12.99 -16.13 -20.16
N SER A 38 -11.84 -15.80 -20.74
CA SER A 38 -10.59 -15.76 -20.04
C SER A 38 -10.67 -14.54 -19.13
N ALA A 39 -10.93 -14.77 -17.84
CA ALA A 39 -10.85 -13.68 -16.86
C ALA A 39 -9.46 -13.02 -16.97
N PRO A 40 -9.37 -11.69 -16.97
CA PRO A 40 -8.09 -11.02 -17.03
C PRO A 40 -7.21 -11.56 -15.90
N SER A 41 -6.05 -12.11 -16.26
CA SER A 41 -5.09 -12.66 -15.30
C SER A 41 -4.35 -11.49 -14.67
N TYR A 42 -4.88 -10.96 -13.59
CA TYR A 42 -4.15 -10.02 -12.73
C TYR A 42 -3.18 -10.78 -11.85
N ALA A 43 -2.00 -10.19 -11.60
CA ALA A 43 -1.10 -10.73 -10.59
C ALA A 43 -1.82 -10.79 -9.24
N ASN A 44 -1.68 -11.91 -8.53
CA ASN A 44 -2.22 -12.03 -7.18
C ASN A 44 -1.28 -11.31 -6.20
N TRP A 45 -1.77 -10.24 -5.58
CA TRP A 45 -1.04 -9.45 -4.60
C TRP A 45 -1.42 -9.76 -3.15
N ALA A 46 -2.43 -10.63 -2.93
CA ALA A 46 -2.90 -10.98 -1.60
C ALA A 46 -1.90 -11.87 -0.86
N GLY A 47 -1.85 -11.71 0.46
CA GLY A 47 -1.06 -12.53 1.37
C GLY A 47 -0.01 -11.73 2.15
N PHE A 48 0.70 -12.45 3.01
CA PHE A 48 1.85 -11.91 3.73
C PHE A 48 3.05 -11.76 2.80
N TYR A 49 3.83 -10.74 3.05
CA TYR A 49 5.11 -10.55 2.38
C TYR A 49 6.17 -10.01 3.34
N LEU A 50 7.41 -10.41 3.09
CA LEU A 50 8.59 -9.91 3.75
C LEU A 50 9.53 -9.34 2.69
N GLY A 51 10.15 -8.20 2.97
CA GLY A 51 11.04 -7.53 2.03
C GLY A 51 12.27 -6.94 2.68
N LEU A 52 13.24 -6.64 1.83
CA LEU A 52 14.38 -5.81 2.16
C LEU A 52 14.29 -4.54 1.33
N ASN A 53 14.69 -3.43 1.91
CA ASN A 53 14.71 -2.15 1.21
C ASN A 53 16.04 -1.43 1.42
N ALA A 54 16.38 -0.58 0.46
CA ALA A 54 17.50 0.33 0.50
C ALA A 54 17.09 1.65 -0.14
N GLY A 55 17.53 2.75 0.42
CA GLY A 55 17.14 4.06 -0.04
C GLY A 55 18.08 5.18 0.37
N TYR A 56 17.68 6.36 0.01
CA TYR A 56 18.36 7.59 0.35
C TYR A 56 17.35 8.60 0.87
N GLY A 57 17.66 9.16 2.05
CA GLY A 57 16.87 10.20 2.67
C GLY A 57 17.55 11.56 2.53
N PHE A 58 16.74 12.57 2.29
CA PHE A 58 17.15 13.96 2.29
C PHE A 58 16.10 14.77 3.02
N GLY A 59 16.55 15.57 3.98
CA GLY A 59 15.65 16.28 4.88
C GLY A 59 16.07 17.71 5.12
N THR A 60 15.22 18.41 5.86
CA THR A 60 15.51 19.72 6.41
C THR A 60 15.27 19.66 7.89
N SER A 61 16.21 20.18 8.66
CA SER A 61 16.11 20.38 10.10
C SER A 61 16.26 21.86 10.37
N ASP A 62 15.18 22.50 10.79
CA ASP A 62 15.15 23.93 11.09
C ASP A 62 15.26 24.15 12.58
N TRP A 63 16.24 24.96 12.98
CA TRP A 63 16.50 25.40 14.36
C TRP A 63 16.09 26.86 14.50
N GLU A 64 15.36 27.18 15.55
CA GLU A 64 14.87 28.55 15.76
C GLU A 64 15.90 29.46 16.41
N ALA A 65 16.79 28.93 17.27
CA ALA A 65 17.84 29.71 17.92
C ALA A 65 19.20 28.96 18.10
N PRO A 66 20.27 29.28 17.35
CA PRO A 66 20.31 30.27 16.25
C PRO A 66 19.55 29.80 15.01
N ALA A 67 18.96 30.75 14.25
CA ALA A 67 18.20 30.42 13.02
C ALA A 67 19.13 29.79 11.97
N VAL A 68 19.24 28.45 11.97
CA VAL A 68 20.09 27.66 11.09
C VAL A 68 19.28 26.50 10.53
N SER A 69 19.30 26.37 9.21
CA SER A 69 18.72 25.20 8.52
C SER A 69 19.82 24.22 8.17
N LEU A 70 19.69 22.99 8.65
CA LEU A 70 20.55 21.86 8.28
C LEU A 70 19.85 21.00 7.24
N SER A 71 20.63 20.40 6.35
CA SER A 71 20.14 19.46 5.35
C SER A 71 20.67 18.04 5.61
N PRO A 72 20.11 17.31 6.61
CA PRO A 72 20.53 15.95 6.88
C PRO A 72 20.20 15.06 5.70
N ASN A 73 21.20 14.28 5.26
CA ASN A 73 21.04 13.32 4.20
C ASN A 73 21.84 12.05 4.49
N GLY A 74 21.44 10.93 3.86
CA GLY A 74 22.13 9.67 4.06
C GLY A 74 21.36 8.48 3.51
N ALA A 75 22.03 7.33 3.53
CA ALA A 75 21.46 6.07 3.12
C ALA A 75 20.60 5.46 4.22
N LEU A 76 19.56 4.71 3.79
CA LEU A 76 18.71 3.89 4.64
C LEU A 76 18.74 2.45 4.13
N PHE A 77 18.75 1.50 5.07
CA PHE A 77 18.68 0.06 4.77
C PHE A 77 17.74 -0.58 5.80
N GLY A 78 16.82 -1.39 5.35
CA GLY A 78 15.84 -1.95 6.26
C GLY A 78 15.12 -3.17 5.76
N ALA A 79 14.16 -3.57 6.59
CA ALA A 79 13.25 -4.67 6.32
C ALA A 79 11.80 -4.17 6.35
N THR A 80 10.99 -4.81 5.53
CA THR A 80 9.55 -4.55 5.39
C THR A 80 8.80 -5.83 5.70
N LEU A 81 7.72 -5.73 6.47
CA LEU A 81 6.74 -6.79 6.67
C LEU A 81 5.36 -6.23 6.36
N GLY A 82 4.56 -6.94 5.58
CA GLY A 82 3.22 -6.48 5.27
C GLY A 82 2.24 -7.60 4.96
N TYR A 83 0.98 -7.21 4.90
CA TYR A 83 -0.13 -8.05 4.51
C TYR A 83 -1.06 -7.31 3.57
N ASN A 84 -1.37 -7.94 2.43
CA ASN A 84 -2.26 -7.40 1.43
C ASN A 84 -3.54 -8.23 1.32
N LEU A 85 -4.66 -7.55 1.15
CA LEU A 85 -5.96 -8.07 0.73
C LEU A 85 -6.24 -7.57 -0.68
N GLN A 86 -6.65 -8.46 -1.58
CA GLN A 86 -7.03 -8.09 -2.94
C GLN A 86 -8.50 -8.35 -3.20
N THR A 87 -9.21 -7.35 -3.69
CA THR A 87 -10.61 -7.44 -4.10
C THR A 87 -10.73 -6.91 -5.52
N GLY A 88 -10.79 -7.84 -6.48
CA GLY A 88 -10.73 -7.51 -7.89
C GLY A 88 -9.41 -6.82 -8.25
N VAL A 89 -9.49 -5.58 -8.74
CA VAL A 89 -8.32 -4.76 -9.11
C VAL A 89 -7.77 -3.91 -7.96
N TRP A 90 -8.44 -3.88 -6.81
CA TRP A 90 -8.02 -3.09 -5.65
C TRP A 90 -7.25 -3.93 -4.65
N VAL A 91 -6.13 -3.40 -4.19
CA VAL A 91 -5.27 -4.01 -3.18
C VAL A 91 -5.21 -3.08 -1.96
N TRP A 92 -5.64 -3.61 -0.82
CA TRP A 92 -5.58 -2.94 0.48
C TRP A 92 -4.52 -3.64 1.32
N GLY A 93 -3.68 -2.90 2.00
CA GLY A 93 -2.65 -3.53 2.81
C GLY A 93 -2.25 -2.70 4.02
N VAL A 94 -1.54 -3.38 4.92
CA VAL A 94 -0.80 -2.78 6.01
C VAL A 94 0.66 -3.17 5.89
N GLU A 95 1.55 -2.24 6.16
CA GLU A 95 2.99 -2.42 6.00
C GLU A 95 3.70 -1.81 7.22
N GLY A 96 4.65 -2.54 7.77
CA GLY A 96 5.58 -2.05 8.78
C GLY A 96 7.00 -2.12 8.24
N ASP A 97 7.78 -1.08 8.46
CA ASP A 97 9.18 -0.99 8.08
C ASP A 97 10.05 -0.65 9.28
N PHE A 98 11.26 -1.18 9.26
CA PHE A 98 12.30 -0.77 10.16
C PHE A 98 13.60 -0.58 9.38
N ASP A 99 14.09 0.66 9.34
CA ASP A 99 15.25 1.07 8.57
C ASP A 99 16.35 1.58 9.50
N ILE A 100 17.59 1.11 9.29
CA ILE A 100 18.78 1.71 9.87
C ILE A 100 19.18 2.88 8.97
N SER A 101 19.41 4.03 9.56
CA SER A 101 19.70 5.28 8.86
C SER A 101 21.12 5.78 9.15
N THR A 102 21.77 6.28 8.12
CA THR A 102 23.06 6.95 8.22
C THR A 102 22.93 8.46 8.01
N MET A 103 21.69 8.99 8.07
CA MET A 103 21.43 10.41 7.83
C MET A 103 22.14 11.29 8.84
N LYS A 104 22.91 12.24 8.32
CA LYS A 104 23.67 13.23 9.10
C LYS A 104 23.60 14.60 8.42
N GLY A 105 23.49 15.63 9.24
CA GLY A 105 23.59 17.01 8.82
C GLY A 105 24.43 17.80 9.82
N SER A 106 25.38 18.58 9.35
CA SER A 106 26.20 19.44 10.18
C SER A 106 26.23 20.85 9.64
N ALA A 107 26.21 21.84 10.55
CA ALA A 107 26.37 23.25 10.22
C ALA A 107 27.14 23.96 11.34
N THR A 108 27.72 25.09 11.01
CA THR A 108 28.37 25.95 12.00
C THR A 108 27.30 26.76 12.72
N CYS A 109 27.19 26.58 14.05
CA CYS A 109 26.30 27.35 14.89
C CYS A 109 27.10 28.47 15.58
N GLY A 110 26.60 29.70 15.44
CA GLY A 110 27.21 30.97 15.87
C GLY A 110 28.31 30.92 16.93
N GLY A 111 29.53 31.26 16.55
CA GLY A 111 30.60 31.60 17.48
C GLY A 111 31.65 30.55 17.83
N ALA A 112 31.79 29.43 17.16
CA ALA A 112 32.88 28.44 17.28
C ALA A 112 32.43 26.99 17.55
N GLY A 113 31.14 26.64 17.41
CA GLY A 113 30.61 25.29 17.57
C GLY A 113 30.07 24.72 16.27
N THR A 114 30.15 23.38 16.10
CA THR A 114 29.46 22.65 15.03
C THR A 114 28.21 22.00 15.61
N CYS A 115 27.04 22.32 15.05
CA CYS A 115 25.82 21.59 15.36
C CYS A 115 25.68 20.39 14.40
N GLU A 116 25.38 19.24 14.96
CA GLU A 116 25.16 18.01 14.17
C GLU A 116 23.80 17.40 14.52
N THR A 117 23.06 17.05 13.50
CA THR A 117 21.82 16.29 13.64
C THR A 117 22.00 14.92 12.98
N LYS A 118 21.69 13.86 13.73
CA LYS A 118 21.77 12.46 13.25
C LYS A 118 20.43 11.77 13.44
N ASN A 119 20.05 10.96 12.46
CA ASN A 119 18.99 9.97 12.61
C ASN A 119 19.59 8.58 12.48
N SER A 120 19.42 7.75 13.49
CA SER A 120 20.05 6.42 13.53
C SER A 120 19.12 5.32 13.03
N TRP A 121 17.80 5.48 13.17
CA TRP A 121 16.80 4.54 12.71
C TRP A 121 15.47 5.24 12.41
N LEU A 122 14.73 4.65 11.51
CA LEU A 122 13.37 5.07 11.12
C LEU A 122 12.46 3.84 11.10
N GLY A 123 11.38 3.86 11.86
CA GLY A 123 10.33 2.85 11.83
C GLY A 123 9.04 3.44 11.30
N THR A 124 8.29 2.71 10.49
CA THR A 124 6.99 3.15 10.00
C THR A 124 5.94 2.06 10.13
N ALA A 125 4.67 2.45 10.36
CA ALA A 125 3.52 1.58 10.26
C ALA A 125 2.46 2.29 9.41
N ARG A 126 2.11 1.70 8.26
CA ARG A 126 1.36 2.37 7.21
C ARG A 126 0.25 1.49 6.65
N ALA A 127 -0.85 2.11 6.24
CA ALA A 127 -1.82 1.52 5.35
C ALA A 127 -1.43 1.82 3.90
N ARG A 128 -1.73 0.91 2.98
CA ARG A 128 -1.51 1.10 1.53
C ARG A 128 -2.77 0.78 0.74
N LEU A 129 -2.96 1.50 -0.35
CA LEU A 129 -4.02 1.29 -1.33
C LEU A 129 -3.40 1.26 -2.72
N GLY A 130 -3.55 0.14 -3.42
CA GLY A 130 -2.98 -0.09 -4.74
C GLY A 130 -4.02 -0.48 -5.79
N TYR A 131 -3.64 -0.32 -7.04
CA TYR A 131 -4.43 -0.69 -8.20
C TYR A 131 -3.72 -1.74 -9.05
N ALA A 132 -4.24 -2.97 -9.09
CA ALA A 132 -3.67 -4.13 -9.76
C ALA A 132 -4.20 -4.34 -11.19
N GLY A 133 -4.84 -3.35 -11.79
CA GLY A 133 -5.43 -3.44 -13.13
C GLY A 133 -4.41 -3.40 -14.29
N TRP A 134 -3.12 -3.24 -14.03
CA TRP A 134 -2.07 -3.14 -15.04
C TRP A 134 -1.14 -4.37 -15.03
N ASN A 135 -1.71 -5.55 -15.30
CA ASN A 135 -0.97 -6.81 -15.32
C ASN A 135 -0.10 -7.00 -14.06
N ASN A 136 1.24 -6.96 -14.22
CA ASN A 136 2.19 -7.19 -13.13
C ASN A 136 2.57 -5.91 -12.34
N TRP A 137 1.98 -4.76 -12.66
CA TRP A 137 2.26 -3.50 -12.01
C TRP A 137 1.20 -3.16 -10.96
N LEU A 138 1.65 -2.69 -9.81
CA LEU A 138 0.83 -2.23 -8.70
C LEU A 138 1.27 -0.81 -8.30
N PRO A 139 0.77 0.27 -8.93
CA PRO A 139 0.87 1.59 -8.37
C PRO A 139 0.06 1.67 -7.07
N TYR A 140 0.60 2.35 -6.07
CA TYR A 140 -0.06 2.48 -4.77
C TYR A 140 0.27 3.80 -4.09
N ILE A 141 -0.61 4.19 -3.18
CA ILE A 141 -0.39 5.26 -2.20
C ILE A 141 -0.33 4.64 -0.81
N THR A 142 0.37 5.30 0.09
CA THR A 142 0.55 4.81 1.45
C THR A 142 0.55 5.98 2.44
N GLY A 143 0.13 5.71 3.67
CA GLY A 143 0.14 6.69 4.74
C GLY A 143 -0.02 6.05 6.10
N GLY A 144 0.56 6.69 7.11
CA GLY A 144 0.54 6.16 8.47
C GLY A 144 1.41 6.95 9.44
N VAL A 145 1.91 6.24 10.43
CA VAL A 145 2.76 6.79 11.46
C VAL A 145 4.23 6.45 11.20
N ALA A 146 5.12 7.36 11.57
CA ALA A 146 6.56 7.17 11.53
C ALA A 146 7.15 7.47 12.91
N GLY A 147 8.19 6.73 13.29
CA GLY A 147 8.95 6.98 14.51
C GLY A 147 10.44 6.89 14.21
N GLY A 148 11.22 7.73 14.85
CA GLY A 148 12.67 7.74 14.66
C GLY A 148 13.39 8.34 15.86
N ASP A 149 14.68 8.05 15.95
CA ASP A 149 15.58 8.65 16.91
C ASP A 149 16.25 9.87 16.29
N ILE A 150 16.13 11.01 16.95
CA ILE A 150 16.79 12.26 16.55
C ILE A 150 17.82 12.58 17.62
N LYS A 151 19.09 12.59 17.22
CA LYS A 151 20.22 13.03 18.06
C LYS A 151 20.67 14.39 17.59
N ALA A 152 20.68 15.32 18.51
CA ALA A 152 21.21 16.66 18.34
C ALA A 152 22.46 16.79 19.23
N ASP A 153 23.59 17.02 18.61
CA ASP A 153 24.88 17.20 19.29
C ASP A 153 25.38 18.62 19.04
N ASP A 154 25.73 19.36 20.10
CA ASP A 154 26.40 20.64 20.01
C ASP A 154 27.63 20.72 20.96
N ALA A 155 28.30 21.87 21.01
CA ALA A 155 29.49 22.09 21.88
C ALA A 155 29.15 22.04 23.37
N PHE A 156 27.89 22.11 23.79
CA PHE A 156 27.45 22.20 25.18
C PHE A 156 26.80 20.92 25.68
N GLY A 157 26.39 19.99 24.80
CA GLY A 157 25.79 18.73 25.18
C GLY A 157 25.19 17.92 24.01
N SER A 158 24.68 16.76 24.36
CA SER A 158 23.93 15.89 23.41
C SER A 158 22.54 15.59 23.95
N ALA A 159 21.53 15.68 23.08
CA ALA A 159 20.19 15.28 23.39
C ALA A 159 19.74 14.20 22.38
N SER A 160 19.16 13.10 22.89
CA SER A 160 18.56 12.07 22.07
C SER A 160 17.10 11.93 22.47
N LYS A 161 16.18 12.02 21.49
CA LYS A 161 14.75 11.82 21.70
C LYS A 161 14.15 10.99 20.60
N THR A 162 13.35 9.98 20.98
CA THR A 162 12.49 9.27 20.03
C THR A 162 11.24 10.10 19.79
N LYS A 163 10.93 10.34 18.52
CA LYS A 163 9.76 11.09 18.09
C LYS A 163 8.86 10.24 17.23
N ILE A 164 7.56 10.51 17.34
CA ILE A 164 6.53 9.89 16.53
C ILE A 164 5.85 11.02 15.75
N GLY A 165 5.72 10.80 14.45
CA GLY A 165 5.07 11.70 13.52
C GLY A 165 4.24 10.92 12.50
N TYR A 166 4.03 11.53 11.35
CA TYR A 166 3.28 10.92 10.27
C TYR A 166 4.14 10.77 9.01
N THR A 167 3.71 9.85 8.17
CA THR A 167 4.31 9.63 6.85
C THR A 167 3.24 9.38 5.80
N PHE A 168 3.46 9.87 4.61
CA PHE A 168 2.67 9.55 3.44
C PHE A 168 3.56 9.45 2.21
N GLY A 169 3.11 8.69 1.23
CA GLY A 169 3.90 8.48 0.03
C GLY A 169 3.17 7.76 -1.06
N ALA A 170 3.91 7.49 -2.11
CA ALA A 170 3.44 6.74 -3.26
C ALA A 170 4.56 5.86 -3.80
N GLY A 171 4.18 4.78 -4.45
CA GLY A 171 5.13 3.86 -5.03
C GLY A 171 4.53 3.03 -6.16
N VAL A 172 5.39 2.27 -6.77
CA VAL A 172 5.04 1.28 -7.77
C VAL A 172 5.76 -0.02 -7.45
N GLU A 173 5.03 -1.12 -7.54
CA GLU A 173 5.56 -2.47 -7.32
C GLU A 173 5.35 -3.30 -8.60
N TYR A 174 6.36 -4.08 -8.98
CA TYR A 174 6.35 -4.93 -10.17
C TYR A 174 6.57 -6.39 -9.77
N ALA A 175 5.63 -7.26 -10.11
CA ALA A 175 5.74 -8.70 -9.91
C ALA A 175 6.68 -9.29 -10.97
N MET A 176 7.91 -9.63 -10.57
CA MET A 176 8.90 -10.24 -11.47
C MET A 176 8.64 -11.73 -11.69
N TRP A 177 8.31 -12.44 -10.61
CA TRP A 177 7.97 -13.87 -10.60
C TRP A 177 6.77 -14.10 -9.69
N THR A 178 6.32 -15.32 -9.59
CA THR A 178 5.12 -15.69 -8.82
C THR A 178 5.10 -15.13 -7.40
N ASN A 179 6.26 -15.16 -6.72
CA ASN A 179 6.37 -14.79 -5.31
C ASN A 179 7.26 -13.56 -5.07
N TRP A 180 7.99 -13.08 -6.09
CA TRP A 180 8.93 -11.99 -5.95
C TRP A 180 8.46 -10.73 -6.65
N SER A 181 8.59 -9.61 -5.98
CA SER A 181 8.32 -8.30 -6.55
C SER A 181 9.41 -7.30 -6.17
N VAL A 182 9.61 -6.31 -7.03
CA VAL A 182 10.45 -5.13 -6.75
C VAL A 182 9.55 -3.93 -6.58
N LYS A 183 9.87 -3.07 -5.62
CA LYS A 183 9.15 -1.81 -5.39
C LYS A 183 10.09 -0.62 -5.49
N LEU A 184 9.55 0.50 -5.98
CA LEU A 184 10.14 1.82 -5.89
C LEU A 184 9.13 2.71 -5.18
N GLU A 185 9.56 3.42 -4.14
CA GLU A 185 8.70 4.18 -3.26
C GLU A 185 9.32 5.53 -2.91
N TYR A 186 8.48 6.54 -2.85
CA TYR A 186 8.77 7.84 -2.27
C TYR A 186 7.95 8.04 -1.01
N LEU A 187 8.58 8.46 0.08
CA LEU A 187 7.94 8.77 1.34
C LEU A 187 8.30 10.19 1.78
N TYR A 188 7.31 10.92 2.18
CA TYR A 188 7.45 12.11 3.00
C TYR A 188 7.25 11.71 4.47
N VAL A 189 8.18 12.12 5.32
CA VAL A 189 8.18 11.84 6.75
C VAL A 189 8.28 13.16 7.51
N ASP A 190 7.35 13.40 8.42
CA ASP A 190 7.35 14.55 9.32
C ASP A 190 7.30 14.02 10.76
N LEU A 191 8.41 14.15 11.47
CA LEU A 191 8.53 13.73 12.87
C LEU A 191 8.11 14.84 13.85
N GLY A 192 7.57 15.94 13.33
CA GLY A 192 7.16 17.08 14.13
C GLY A 192 8.33 17.88 14.69
N SER A 193 8.04 18.66 15.71
CA SER A 193 9.03 19.50 16.40
C SER A 193 9.27 19.02 17.82
N PHE A 194 10.41 19.34 18.37
CA PHE A 194 10.73 19.11 19.77
C PHE A 194 11.57 20.24 20.36
N ASP A 195 11.35 20.49 21.64
CA ASP A 195 12.17 21.45 22.40
C ASP A 195 13.47 20.76 22.84
N CYS A 196 14.59 21.31 22.41
CA CYS A 196 15.92 20.83 22.75
C CYS A 196 16.30 21.26 24.18
N GLY A 197 15.69 22.30 24.72
CA GLY A 197 15.92 22.81 26.06
C GLY A 197 17.36 23.30 26.30
N ALA A 198 17.80 23.23 27.53
CA ALA A 198 19.14 23.71 27.93
C ALA A 198 20.32 22.93 27.29
N ALA A 199 20.05 21.78 26.65
CA ALA A 199 21.08 20.98 25.97
C ALA A 199 21.54 21.58 24.63
N CYS A 200 20.80 22.55 24.08
CA CYS A 200 21.14 23.26 22.85
C CYS A 200 21.52 24.74 23.12
N GLY A 201 21.96 25.07 24.36
CA GLY A 201 22.54 26.36 24.70
C GLY A 201 21.58 27.54 24.87
N ALA A 202 20.31 27.42 24.51
CA ALA A 202 19.28 28.43 24.69
C ALA A 202 18.10 27.90 25.50
N ALA A 203 17.40 28.77 26.19
CA ALA A 203 16.32 28.37 27.12
C ALA A 203 15.09 27.72 26.49
N SER A 204 14.91 27.81 25.18
CA SER A 204 13.89 27.06 24.42
C SER A 204 14.27 27.11 22.93
N ASP A 205 14.81 26.02 22.41
CA ASP A 205 15.08 25.87 21.00
C ASP A 205 14.19 24.77 20.42
N THR A 206 13.38 25.12 19.43
CA THR A 206 12.48 24.21 18.76
C THR A 206 13.13 23.70 17.49
N VAL A 207 13.34 22.40 17.41
CA VAL A 207 13.88 21.74 16.22
C VAL A 207 12.77 20.98 15.51
N SER A 208 12.49 21.30 14.26
CA SER A 208 11.56 20.55 13.43
C SER A 208 12.33 19.68 12.41
N PHE A 209 11.87 18.43 12.24
CA PHE A 209 12.52 17.48 11.35
C PHE A 209 11.54 16.96 10.30
N LYS A 210 11.87 17.24 9.03
CA LYS A 210 11.14 16.76 7.85
C LYS A 210 12.12 16.05 6.93
N SER A 211 11.71 14.91 6.38
CA SER A 211 12.55 14.13 5.48
C SER A 211 11.76 13.58 4.31
N ASN A 212 12.42 13.53 3.17
CA ASN A 212 11.97 12.87 1.96
C ASN A 212 12.85 11.64 1.76
N VAL A 213 12.25 10.50 1.52
CA VAL A 213 12.95 9.23 1.34
C VAL A 213 12.56 8.64 -0.01
N VAL A 214 13.56 8.32 -0.82
CA VAL A 214 13.39 7.50 -2.03
C VAL A 214 14.04 6.16 -1.76
N ARG A 215 13.28 5.08 -1.93
CA ARG A 215 13.78 3.73 -1.67
C ARG A 215 13.32 2.71 -2.69
N ALA A 216 14.16 1.72 -2.94
CA ALA A 216 13.84 0.52 -3.69
C ALA A 216 13.78 -0.68 -2.73
N GLY A 217 12.92 -1.64 -3.01
CA GLY A 217 12.76 -2.84 -2.19
C GLY A 217 12.55 -4.09 -3.03
N LEU A 218 12.88 -5.21 -2.43
CA LEU A 218 12.63 -6.55 -2.96
C LEU A 218 11.76 -7.28 -1.95
N ASN A 219 10.58 -7.73 -2.37
CA ASN A 219 9.62 -8.40 -1.52
C ASN A 219 9.45 -9.87 -1.95
N TYR A 220 9.31 -10.75 -0.98
CA TYR A 220 8.89 -12.13 -1.16
C TYR A 220 7.51 -12.33 -0.53
N ARG A 221 6.56 -12.81 -1.32
CA ARG A 221 5.18 -13.08 -0.91
C ARG A 221 4.98 -14.58 -0.70
N PHE A 222 4.33 -14.92 0.38
CA PHE A 222 4.04 -16.30 0.80
C PHE A 222 2.74 -16.84 0.21
#